data_15935ae1de494d53f5a62e7716ec2c67
#
_entry.id   15935ae1de494d53f5a62e7716ec2c67
#
_cell.length_a   1.000
_cell.length_b   1.000
_cell.length_c   1.000
_cell.angle_alpha   90.00
_cell.angle_beta   90.00
_cell.angle_gamma   90.00
#
_symmetry.space_group_name_H-M   'P 1'
#
loop_
_entity.id
_entity.type
_entity.pdbx_description
1 polymer ?
#
loop_
_entity_poly.entity_id
_entity_poly.type
_entity_poly.pdbx_seq_one_letter_code
_entity_poly.pdbx_strand_id
1 'polypeptide(L)'
;MLVQGVLTGIAIGLLMFPAMAAVSQYFDKKRATALGLALSGSSIGGVVIPIALSKMLNSSSLGFGWTLRVIGLAMLPLLAFSCVAVKPRLPPRTTTFFIGAAFKEANFILLIVSVFFMCLGMFTPPFFIPKYAVTRGMDATLASYLLAILNAAATFGRIIPGMLADKFGRLNILALAGVITGIIICCLNKAETIATLVLYSVVFGFSWGTIVSGSSAAFAVCPKDPRDIGTYMGMGLAVSSFGALIGPPVNGMLVNRYGGFFEASIFSGIMCLVGGCTALVSKAATPQGILGKI
;
A
#
# COMPACT_ATOMS: atom_id res chain seq x y z
N MET A 1 12.64 -18.73 -4.96
CA MET A 1 11.54 -17.98 -5.56
C MET A 1 10.17 -18.51 -5.18
N LEU A 2 9.85 -19.80 -5.42
CA LEU A 2 8.51 -20.35 -5.11
C LEU A 2 8.12 -20.21 -3.63
N VAL A 3 8.99 -20.59 -2.70
CA VAL A 3 8.69 -20.50 -1.26
C VAL A 3 8.52 -19.04 -0.83
N GLN A 4 9.44 -18.17 -1.18
CA GLN A 4 9.43 -16.77 -0.75
C GLN A 4 8.41 -15.91 -1.50
N GLY A 5 8.13 -16.19 -2.76
CA GLY A 5 7.13 -15.45 -3.55
C GLY A 5 5.71 -15.98 -3.34
N VAL A 6 5.49 -17.26 -3.65
CA VAL A 6 4.12 -17.82 -3.68
C VAL A 6 3.60 -18.14 -2.28
N LEU A 7 4.34 -18.91 -1.47
CA LEU A 7 3.86 -19.29 -0.14
C LEU A 7 3.71 -18.09 0.79
N THR A 8 4.67 -17.15 0.78
CA THR A 8 4.56 -15.93 1.58
C THR A 8 3.40 -15.06 1.12
N GLY A 9 3.18 -14.95 -0.20
CA GLY A 9 2.04 -14.22 -0.76
C GLY A 9 0.70 -14.79 -0.31
N ILE A 10 0.53 -16.11 -0.37
CA ILE A 10 -0.66 -16.81 0.13
C ILE A 10 -0.84 -16.57 1.63
N ALA A 11 0.22 -16.72 2.43
CA ALA A 11 0.17 -16.50 3.87
C ALA A 11 -0.22 -15.06 4.23
N ILE A 12 0.34 -14.06 3.56
CA ILE A 12 -0.03 -12.65 3.75
C ILE A 12 -1.51 -12.43 3.40
N GLY A 13 -1.99 -12.98 2.28
CA GLY A 13 -3.40 -12.87 1.88
C GLY A 13 -4.34 -13.47 2.93
N LEU A 14 -4.02 -14.65 3.44
CA LEU A 14 -4.82 -15.35 4.47
C LEU A 14 -4.81 -14.64 5.84
N LEU A 15 -3.76 -13.88 6.17
CA LEU A 15 -3.68 -13.15 7.44
C LEU A 15 -4.29 -11.74 7.33
N MET A 16 -3.93 -11.01 6.27
CA MET A 16 -4.24 -9.58 6.14
C MET A 16 -5.75 -9.35 5.89
N PHE A 17 -6.34 -10.04 4.91
CA PHE A 17 -7.72 -9.77 4.51
C PHE A 17 -8.76 -10.11 5.58
N PRO A 18 -8.71 -11.27 6.26
CA PRO A 18 -9.61 -11.56 7.36
C PRO A 18 -9.48 -10.57 8.53
N ALA A 19 -8.24 -10.16 8.87
CA ALA A 19 -8.01 -9.18 9.91
C ALA A 19 -8.62 -7.81 9.56
N MET A 20 -8.43 -7.33 8.33
CA MET A 20 -9.02 -6.08 7.85
C MET A 20 -10.55 -6.13 7.79
N ALA A 21 -11.10 -7.26 7.35
CA ALA A 21 -12.55 -7.48 7.35
C ALA A 21 -13.11 -7.46 8.76
N ALA A 22 -12.46 -8.14 9.72
CA ALA A 22 -12.84 -8.12 11.12
C ALA A 22 -12.84 -6.69 11.70
N VAL A 23 -11.75 -5.94 11.52
CA VAL A 23 -11.66 -4.54 11.96
C VAL A 23 -12.81 -3.70 11.38
N SER A 24 -13.11 -3.88 10.09
CA SER A 24 -14.19 -3.15 9.40
C SER A 24 -15.58 -3.45 9.95
N GLN A 25 -15.79 -4.62 10.56
CA GLN A 25 -17.06 -5.00 11.20
C GLN A 25 -17.27 -4.34 12.56
N TYR A 26 -16.18 -4.04 13.29
CA TYR A 26 -16.26 -3.39 14.61
C TYR A 26 -16.46 -1.87 14.52
N PHE A 27 -15.94 -1.24 13.46
CA PHE A 27 -15.96 0.22 13.31
C PHE A 27 -16.79 0.61 12.08
N ASP A 28 -17.82 1.42 12.28
CA ASP A 28 -18.62 1.99 11.19
C ASP A 28 -18.23 3.44 10.90
N LYS A 29 -18.43 4.34 11.88
CA LYS A 29 -18.15 5.79 11.73
C LYS A 29 -16.66 6.13 11.61
N LYS A 30 -15.77 5.33 12.24
CA LYS A 30 -14.30 5.51 12.25
C LYS A 30 -13.57 4.38 11.53
N ARG A 31 -14.18 3.83 10.49
CA ARG A 31 -13.66 2.65 9.78
C ARG A 31 -12.33 2.93 9.09
N ALA A 32 -12.16 4.09 8.43
CA ALA A 32 -10.93 4.43 7.76
C ALA A 32 -9.78 4.67 8.77
N THR A 33 -10.07 5.31 9.90
CA THR A 33 -9.10 5.47 11.01
C THR A 33 -8.66 4.10 11.55
N ALA A 34 -9.61 3.20 11.80
CA ALA A 34 -9.31 1.87 12.35
C ALA A 34 -8.48 1.02 11.38
N LEU A 35 -8.82 1.03 10.09
CA LEU A 35 -8.04 0.36 9.05
C LEU A 35 -6.64 0.98 8.89
N GLY A 36 -6.54 2.31 8.92
CA GLY A 36 -5.26 3.01 8.88
C GLY A 36 -4.35 2.63 10.04
N LEU A 37 -4.90 2.58 11.26
CA LEU A 37 -4.16 2.14 12.45
C LEU A 37 -3.74 0.67 12.37
N ALA A 38 -4.62 -0.22 11.95
CA ALA A 38 -4.29 -1.63 11.77
C ALA A 38 -3.18 -1.83 10.73
N LEU A 39 -3.25 -1.11 9.60
CA LEU A 39 -2.25 -1.17 8.54
C LEU A 39 -0.92 -0.50 8.92
N SER A 40 -0.91 0.45 9.87
CA SER A 40 0.32 1.13 10.30
C SER A 40 1.37 0.16 10.87
N GLY A 41 0.94 -0.95 11.46
CA GLY A 41 1.82 -2.00 11.93
C GLY A 41 2.73 -2.56 10.83
N SER A 42 2.26 -2.66 9.58
CA SER A 42 3.10 -3.13 8.48
C SER A 42 4.18 -2.10 8.09
N SER A 43 3.95 -0.80 8.28
CA SER A 43 4.98 0.21 8.09
C SER A 43 6.04 0.14 9.18
N ILE A 44 5.65 -0.07 10.43
CA ILE A 44 6.58 -0.27 11.54
C ILE A 44 7.45 -1.51 11.28
N GLY A 45 6.85 -2.61 10.84
CA GLY A 45 7.57 -3.80 10.39
C GLY A 45 8.53 -3.50 9.23
N GLY A 46 8.11 -2.66 8.28
CA GLY A 46 8.92 -2.19 7.15
C GLY A 46 10.11 -1.31 7.55
N VAL A 47 10.12 -0.74 8.75
CA VAL A 47 11.29 -0.06 9.34
C VAL A 47 12.18 -1.06 10.09
N VAL A 48 11.59 -1.83 11.00
CA VAL A 48 12.34 -2.66 11.96
C VAL A 48 13.00 -3.87 11.28
N ILE A 49 12.25 -4.57 10.41
CA ILE A 49 12.72 -5.85 9.83
C ILE A 49 13.92 -5.64 8.90
N PRO A 50 13.94 -4.69 7.94
CA PRO A 50 15.11 -4.47 7.08
C PRO A 50 16.35 -4.02 7.85
N ILE A 51 16.20 -3.18 8.89
CA ILE A 51 17.31 -2.73 9.73
C ILE A 51 17.87 -3.92 10.53
N ALA A 52 17.02 -4.72 11.15
CA ALA A 52 17.43 -5.91 11.87
C ALA A 52 18.14 -6.92 10.95
N LEU A 53 17.56 -7.18 9.76
CA LEU A 53 18.13 -8.05 8.74
C LEU A 53 19.52 -7.58 8.31
N SER A 54 19.66 -6.29 7.99
CA SER A 54 20.94 -5.70 7.58
C SER A 54 21.99 -5.82 8.68
N LYS A 55 21.66 -5.49 9.92
CA LYS A 55 22.59 -5.63 11.05
C LYS A 55 22.98 -7.08 11.30
N MET A 56 22.02 -8.01 11.27
CA MET A 56 22.32 -9.43 11.50
C MET A 56 23.20 -10.03 10.40
N LEU A 57 22.99 -9.62 9.14
CA LEU A 57 23.80 -10.11 8.02
C LEU A 57 25.22 -9.53 8.01
N ASN A 58 25.37 -8.26 8.40
CA ASN A 58 26.67 -7.56 8.30
C ASN A 58 27.51 -7.60 9.58
N SER A 59 26.86 -7.78 10.75
CA SER A 59 27.54 -7.69 12.07
C SER A 59 27.56 -8.98 12.84
N SER A 60 26.96 -10.08 12.34
CA SER A 60 26.97 -11.37 13.02
C SER A 60 27.48 -12.49 12.11
N SER A 61 28.00 -13.54 12.74
CA SER A 61 28.46 -14.77 12.09
C SER A 61 27.33 -15.74 11.73
N LEU A 62 26.06 -15.35 11.91
CA LEU A 62 24.90 -16.23 11.80
C LEU A 62 24.61 -16.72 10.38
N GLY A 63 25.08 -16.01 9.36
CA GLY A 63 24.78 -16.31 7.98
C GLY A 63 23.30 -16.07 7.59
N PHE A 64 23.00 -16.09 6.30
CA PHE A 64 21.68 -15.76 5.75
C PHE A 64 20.55 -16.67 6.26
N GLY A 65 20.78 -17.97 6.32
CA GLY A 65 19.75 -18.93 6.72
C GLY A 65 19.30 -18.80 8.17
N TRP A 66 20.24 -18.61 9.10
CA TRP A 66 19.91 -18.39 10.51
C TRP A 66 19.28 -17.03 10.76
N THR A 67 19.73 -15.99 10.08
CA THR A 67 19.11 -14.66 10.16
C THR A 67 17.63 -14.70 9.83
N LEU A 68 17.24 -15.36 8.75
CA LEU A 68 15.82 -15.53 8.38
C LEU A 68 15.04 -16.35 9.42
N ARG A 69 15.65 -17.40 9.97
CA ARG A 69 15.00 -18.22 11.02
C ARG A 69 14.74 -17.42 12.29
N VAL A 70 15.71 -16.62 12.74
CA VAL A 70 15.56 -15.78 13.94
C VAL A 70 14.42 -14.77 13.74
N ILE A 71 14.37 -14.10 12.59
CA ILE A 71 13.28 -13.15 12.27
C ILE A 71 11.92 -13.90 12.24
N GLY A 72 11.85 -15.06 11.58
CA GLY A 72 10.63 -15.87 11.54
C GLY A 72 10.17 -16.32 12.92
N LEU A 73 11.07 -16.78 13.77
CA LEU A 73 10.77 -17.18 15.16
C LEU A 73 10.32 -15.99 16.01
N ALA A 74 10.89 -14.80 15.81
CA ALA A 74 10.46 -13.58 16.50
C ALA A 74 9.07 -13.12 16.08
N MET A 75 8.67 -13.35 14.83
CA MET A 75 7.32 -13.02 14.32
C MET A 75 6.26 -14.03 14.78
N LEU A 76 6.64 -15.26 15.07
CA LEU A 76 5.70 -16.35 15.39
C LEU A 76 4.80 -16.04 16.60
N PRO A 77 5.32 -15.59 17.77
CA PRO A 77 4.47 -15.24 18.91
C PRO A 77 3.52 -14.08 18.64
N LEU A 78 3.94 -13.08 17.84
CA LEU A 78 3.07 -11.97 17.43
C LEU A 78 1.93 -12.44 16.55
N LEU A 79 2.20 -13.34 15.61
CA LEU A 79 1.18 -13.94 14.75
C LEU A 79 0.23 -14.85 15.54
N ALA A 80 0.76 -15.65 16.45
CA ALA A 80 -0.05 -16.50 17.34
C ALA A 80 -1.00 -15.64 18.21
N PHE A 81 -0.48 -14.56 18.80
CA PHE A 81 -1.31 -13.61 19.54
C PHE A 81 -2.41 -13.01 18.66
N SER A 82 -2.08 -12.60 17.42
CA SER A 82 -3.04 -12.04 16.48
C SER A 82 -4.15 -13.01 16.12
N CYS A 83 -3.83 -14.30 15.95
CA CYS A 83 -4.82 -15.35 15.68
C CYS A 83 -5.83 -15.52 16.83
N VAL A 84 -5.38 -15.35 18.07
CA VAL A 84 -6.26 -15.45 19.26
C VAL A 84 -7.06 -14.16 19.47
N ALA A 85 -6.44 -13.00 19.22
CA ALA A 85 -7.02 -11.69 19.50
C ALA A 85 -8.06 -11.26 18.45
N VAL A 86 -7.86 -11.59 17.17
CA VAL A 86 -8.77 -11.20 16.08
C VAL A 86 -9.97 -12.14 16.05
N LYS A 87 -11.14 -11.63 16.44
CA LYS A 87 -12.40 -12.36 16.41
C LYS A 87 -13.39 -11.69 15.46
N PRO A 88 -14.13 -12.45 14.65
CA PRO A 88 -15.18 -11.87 13.83
C PRO A 88 -16.34 -11.40 14.73
N ARG A 89 -16.93 -10.25 14.40
CA ARG A 89 -18.12 -9.73 15.09
C ARG A 89 -19.42 -10.34 14.55
N LEU A 90 -19.45 -10.57 13.25
CA LEU A 90 -20.62 -11.12 12.56
C LEU A 90 -20.44 -12.63 12.37
N PRO A 91 -21.53 -13.43 12.41
CA PRO A 91 -21.45 -14.85 12.14
C PRO A 91 -20.91 -15.10 10.72
N PRO A 92 -20.19 -16.23 10.52
CA PRO A 92 -19.65 -16.56 9.21
C PRO A 92 -20.80 -16.63 8.17
N ARG A 93 -20.49 -16.14 6.98
CA ARG A 93 -21.43 -16.15 5.86
C ARG A 93 -21.51 -17.57 5.30
N THR A 94 -22.72 -18.03 5.01
CA THR A 94 -22.98 -19.35 4.41
C THR A 94 -22.96 -19.33 2.88
N THR A 95 -22.69 -18.17 2.24
CA THR A 95 -22.81 -17.94 0.80
C THR A 95 -21.45 -17.63 0.14
N THR A 96 -21.43 -17.73 -1.16
CA THR A 96 -20.35 -17.68 -2.15
C THR A 96 -19.13 -16.81 -1.84
N PHE A 97 -17.93 -17.38 -2.04
CA PHE A 97 -16.64 -16.68 -1.97
C PHE A 97 -16.46 -15.57 -3.02
N PHE A 98 -17.25 -15.58 -4.08
CA PHE A 98 -17.16 -14.67 -5.22
C PHE A 98 -18.52 -14.04 -5.50
N ILE A 99 -18.55 -12.70 -5.47
CA ILE A 99 -19.77 -11.93 -5.76
C ILE A 99 -19.63 -11.34 -7.17
N GLY A 100 -19.97 -12.12 -8.20
CA GLY A 100 -19.89 -11.65 -9.59
C GLY A 100 -20.75 -10.40 -9.89
N ALA A 101 -21.82 -10.21 -9.12
CA ALA A 101 -22.67 -9.03 -9.23
C ALA A 101 -21.93 -7.72 -8.90
N ALA A 102 -20.91 -7.74 -8.03
CA ALA A 102 -20.10 -6.57 -7.72
C ALA A 102 -19.42 -5.98 -8.95
N PHE A 103 -18.99 -6.82 -9.90
CA PHE A 103 -18.41 -6.37 -11.17
C PHE A 103 -19.41 -5.75 -12.15
N LYS A 104 -20.69 -5.67 -11.80
CA LYS A 104 -21.70 -4.90 -12.55
C LYS A 104 -21.92 -3.50 -11.96
N GLU A 105 -21.39 -3.24 -10.77
CA GLU A 105 -21.48 -1.94 -10.11
C GLU A 105 -20.40 -0.99 -10.67
N ALA A 106 -20.83 0.08 -11.36
CA ALA A 106 -19.91 1.04 -11.98
C ALA A 106 -18.90 1.63 -10.98
N ASN A 107 -19.36 1.95 -9.76
CA ASN A 107 -18.48 2.49 -8.72
C ASN A 107 -17.40 1.52 -8.31
N PHE A 108 -17.70 0.23 -8.19
CA PHE A 108 -16.72 -0.79 -7.84
C PHE A 108 -15.68 -1.00 -8.95
N ILE A 109 -16.12 -1.04 -10.21
CA ILE A 109 -15.22 -1.17 -11.36
C ILE A 109 -14.30 0.06 -11.45
N LEU A 110 -14.86 1.29 -11.37
CA LEU A 110 -14.08 2.51 -11.43
C LEU A 110 -13.06 2.60 -10.29
N LEU A 111 -13.42 2.13 -9.09
CA LEU A 111 -12.50 2.05 -7.96
C LEU A 111 -11.37 1.04 -8.20
N ILE A 112 -11.68 -0.14 -8.76
CA ILE A 112 -10.66 -1.12 -9.15
C ILE A 112 -9.70 -0.52 -10.17
N VAL A 113 -10.21 0.10 -11.22
CA VAL A 113 -9.39 0.74 -12.26
C VAL A 113 -8.50 1.85 -11.67
N SER A 114 -9.07 2.66 -10.78
CA SER A 114 -8.34 3.70 -10.06
C SER A 114 -7.17 3.13 -9.26
N VAL A 115 -7.43 2.15 -8.41
CA VAL A 115 -6.39 1.54 -7.56
C VAL A 115 -5.39 0.74 -8.39
N PHE A 116 -5.80 0.10 -9.49
CA PHE A 116 -4.90 -0.56 -10.44
C PHE A 116 -3.87 0.42 -11.01
N PHE A 117 -4.30 1.58 -11.50
CA PHE A 117 -3.38 2.58 -12.03
C PHE A 117 -2.50 3.20 -10.94
N MET A 118 -3.03 3.44 -9.74
CA MET A 118 -2.21 3.86 -8.61
C MET A 118 -1.14 2.81 -8.27
N CYS A 119 -1.51 1.53 -8.21
CA CYS A 119 -0.58 0.43 -7.95
C CYS A 119 0.49 0.29 -9.03
N LEU A 120 0.15 0.56 -10.29
CA LEU A 120 1.09 0.50 -11.42
C LEU A 120 2.25 1.51 -11.24
N GLY A 121 1.97 2.69 -10.64
CA GLY A 121 2.97 3.74 -10.45
C GLY A 121 3.61 3.79 -9.06
N MET A 122 2.83 3.59 -8.00
CA MET A 122 3.27 3.89 -6.63
C MET A 122 4.40 3.01 -6.08
N PHE A 123 4.67 1.86 -6.70
CA PHE A 123 5.75 0.97 -6.25
C PHE A 123 7.13 1.35 -6.80
N THR A 124 7.20 2.24 -7.78
CA THR A 124 8.48 2.65 -8.39
C THR A 124 9.46 3.27 -7.39
N PRO A 125 9.10 4.28 -6.58
CA PRO A 125 10.04 4.83 -5.61
C PRO A 125 10.56 3.81 -4.59
N PRO A 126 9.72 2.98 -3.93
CA PRO A 126 10.24 1.98 -2.98
C PRO A 126 11.26 1.01 -3.56
N PHE A 127 11.10 0.64 -4.84
CA PHE A 127 12.03 -0.28 -5.50
C PHE A 127 13.30 0.40 -6.01
N PHE A 128 13.21 1.65 -6.43
CA PHE A 128 14.31 2.31 -7.17
C PHE A 128 15.00 3.43 -6.39
N ILE A 129 14.42 3.99 -5.32
CA ILE A 129 15.03 5.06 -4.51
C ILE A 129 16.44 4.70 -4.02
N PRO A 130 16.72 3.51 -3.45
CA PRO A 130 18.08 3.22 -2.99
C PRO A 130 19.09 3.22 -4.15
N LYS A 131 18.71 2.60 -5.28
CA LYS A 131 19.55 2.57 -6.48
C LYS A 131 19.77 3.99 -7.04
N TYR A 132 18.71 4.79 -7.11
CA TYR A 132 18.79 6.18 -7.55
C TYR A 132 19.71 7.01 -6.65
N ALA A 133 19.60 6.88 -5.33
CA ALA A 133 20.42 7.59 -4.38
C ALA A 133 21.94 7.26 -4.53
N VAL A 134 22.26 5.99 -4.76
CA VAL A 134 23.63 5.55 -5.03
C VAL A 134 24.17 6.18 -6.33
N THR A 135 23.35 6.28 -7.40
CA THR A 135 23.78 6.97 -8.64
C THR A 135 24.03 8.47 -8.44
N ARG A 136 23.46 9.06 -7.38
CA ARG A 136 23.70 10.46 -6.98
C ARG A 136 24.86 10.60 -5.98
N GLY A 137 25.65 9.55 -5.76
CA GLY A 137 26.83 9.58 -4.90
C GLY A 137 26.55 9.37 -3.40
N MET A 138 25.33 8.91 -3.04
CA MET A 138 25.03 8.53 -1.66
C MET A 138 25.68 7.19 -1.32
N ASP A 139 26.21 7.06 -0.10
CA ASP A 139 26.70 5.76 0.40
C ASP A 139 25.59 4.71 0.38
N ALA A 140 25.92 3.47 0.00
CA ALA A 140 24.93 2.40 -0.16
C ALA A 140 24.21 2.05 1.14
N THR A 141 24.89 2.16 2.29
CA THR A 141 24.30 1.94 3.61
C THR A 141 23.28 3.03 3.92
N LEU A 142 23.63 4.29 3.67
CA LEU A 142 22.74 5.43 3.88
C LEU A 142 21.55 5.38 2.91
N ALA A 143 21.77 5.00 1.65
CA ALA A 143 20.73 4.84 0.66
C ALA A 143 19.68 3.78 1.06
N SER A 144 20.09 2.70 1.73
CA SER A 144 19.18 1.68 2.25
C SER A 144 18.27 2.21 3.36
N TYR A 145 18.72 3.17 4.16
CA TYR A 145 17.90 3.81 5.20
C TYR A 145 16.80 4.70 4.65
N LEU A 146 16.87 5.17 3.40
CA LEU A 146 15.78 5.92 2.77
C LEU A 146 14.48 5.12 2.74
N LEU A 147 14.56 3.80 2.58
CA LEU A 147 13.39 2.92 2.62
C LEU A 147 12.78 2.84 4.03
N ALA A 148 13.61 2.84 5.07
CA ALA A 148 13.15 2.91 6.45
C ALA A 148 12.46 4.26 6.76
N ILE A 149 13.04 5.37 6.30
CA ILE A 149 12.46 6.72 6.42
C ILE A 149 11.10 6.80 5.72
N LEU A 150 11.01 6.26 4.50
CA LEU A 150 9.79 6.17 3.72
C LEU A 150 8.69 5.39 4.48
N ASN A 151 9.03 4.23 5.04
CA ASN A 151 8.08 3.44 5.84
C ASN A 151 7.69 4.12 7.14
N ALA A 152 8.62 4.80 7.81
CA ALA A 152 8.32 5.58 9.01
C ALA A 152 7.29 6.70 8.71
N ALA A 153 7.48 7.44 7.62
CA ALA A 153 6.53 8.45 7.16
C ALA A 153 5.19 7.85 6.74
N ALA A 154 5.21 6.66 6.11
CA ALA A 154 4.00 5.94 5.71
C ALA A 154 3.15 5.51 6.93
N THR A 155 3.74 5.30 8.11
CA THR A 155 2.98 5.06 9.35
C THR A 155 2.02 6.21 9.63
N PHE A 156 2.52 7.44 9.60
CA PHE A 156 1.69 8.63 9.78
C PHE A 156 0.73 8.84 8.61
N GLY A 157 1.17 8.56 7.38
CA GLY A 157 0.36 8.63 6.17
C GLY A 157 -0.83 7.65 6.15
N ARG A 158 -0.81 6.59 6.93
CA ARG A 158 -1.95 5.68 7.10
C ARG A 158 -2.92 6.12 8.18
N ILE A 159 -2.43 6.71 9.26
CA ILE A 159 -3.25 7.10 10.43
C ILE A 159 -3.92 8.44 10.19
N ILE A 160 -3.15 9.51 9.89
CA ILE A 160 -3.67 10.88 9.78
C ILE A 160 -4.69 11.02 8.65
N PRO A 161 -4.37 10.59 7.39
CA PRO A 161 -5.37 10.66 6.34
C PRO A 161 -6.55 9.70 6.56
N GLY A 162 -6.37 8.58 7.29
CA GLY A 162 -7.48 7.73 7.73
C GLY A 162 -8.50 8.49 8.57
N MET A 163 -8.04 9.32 9.52
CA MET A 163 -8.91 10.19 10.31
C MET A 163 -9.58 11.27 9.45
N LEU A 164 -8.86 11.85 8.51
CA LEU A 164 -9.41 12.81 7.56
C LEU A 164 -10.43 12.18 6.61
N ALA A 165 -10.22 10.94 6.20
CA ALA A 165 -11.12 10.18 5.34
C ALA A 165 -12.48 9.94 5.99
N ASP A 166 -12.52 9.64 7.28
CA ASP A 166 -13.77 9.52 8.03
C ASP A 166 -14.50 10.87 8.19
N LYS A 167 -13.77 12.01 8.10
CA LYS A 167 -14.35 13.37 8.21
C LYS A 167 -14.75 13.95 6.86
N PHE A 168 -13.90 13.80 5.85
CA PHE A 168 -14.06 14.46 4.54
C PHE A 168 -14.50 13.52 3.41
N GLY A 169 -14.64 12.22 3.69
CA GLY A 169 -15.00 11.19 2.74
C GLY A 169 -13.80 10.38 2.24
N ARG A 170 -13.99 9.07 2.16
CA ARG A 170 -12.91 8.10 1.91
C ARG A 170 -12.41 8.17 0.46
N LEU A 171 -13.34 8.33 -0.49
CA LEU A 171 -12.99 8.49 -1.91
C LEU A 171 -12.27 9.80 -2.19
N ASN A 172 -12.60 10.90 -1.48
CA ASN A 172 -11.93 12.18 -1.63
C ASN A 172 -10.46 12.11 -1.24
N ILE A 173 -10.20 11.53 -0.07
CA ILE A 173 -8.84 11.40 0.44
C ILE A 173 -8.03 10.45 -0.45
N LEU A 174 -8.62 9.36 -0.94
CA LEU A 174 -7.96 8.46 -1.88
C LEU A 174 -7.61 9.16 -3.20
N ALA A 175 -8.54 9.90 -3.79
CA ALA A 175 -8.32 10.64 -5.03
C ALA A 175 -7.22 11.70 -4.87
N LEU A 176 -7.29 12.48 -3.79
CA LEU A 176 -6.28 13.48 -3.46
C LEU A 176 -4.90 12.84 -3.28
N ALA A 177 -4.84 11.72 -2.56
CA ALA A 177 -3.60 10.97 -2.36
C ALA A 177 -3.01 10.47 -3.69
N GLY A 178 -3.84 9.95 -4.61
CA GLY A 178 -3.40 9.51 -5.94
C GLY A 178 -2.79 10.65 -6.75
N VAL A 179 -3.44 11.81 -6.76
CA VAL A 179 -2.95 13.00 -7.48
C VAL A 179 -1.65 13.51 -6.86
N ILE A 180 -1.60 13.70 -5.55
CA ILE A 180 -0.40 14.19 -4.84
C ILE A 180 0.75 13.21 -5.04
N THR A 181 0.53 11.91 -4.88
CA THR A 181 1.58 10.89 -5.08
C THR A 181 2.09 10.90 -6.52
N GLY A 182 1.22 11.05 -7.52
CA GLY A 182 1.62 11.15 -8.91
C GLY A 182 2.54 12.35 -9.17
N ILE A 183 2.23 13.52 -8.62
CA ILE A 183 3.08 14.72 -8.71
C ILE A 183 4.44 14.46 -8.02
N ILE A 184 4.43 13.89 -6.81
CA ILE A 184 5.65 13.60 -6.06
C ILE A 184 6.56 12.63 -6.86
N ILE A 185 5.99 11.59 -7.48
CA ILE A 185 6.77 10.64 -8.29
C ILE A 185 7.42 11.35 -9.49
N CYS A 186 6.71 12.22 -10.18
CA CYS A 186 7.29 13.02 -11.28
C CYS A 186 8.46 13.90 -10.82
N CYS A 187 8.46 14.34 -9.56
CA CYS A 187 9.51 15.17 -8.98
C CYS A 187 10.76 14.38 -8.53
N LEU A 188 10.80 13.05 -8.62
CA LEU A 188 11.93 12.21 -8.17
C LEU A 188 13.27 12.73 -8.69
N ASN A 189 13.35 13.07 -9.97
CA ASN A 189 14.61 13.50 -10.61
C ASN A 189 15.14 14.87 -10.15
N LYS A 190 14.34 15.63 -9.40
CA LYS A 190 14.78 16.88 -8.76
C LYS A 190 15.45 16.64 -7.40
N ALA A 191 15.35 15.43 -6.87
CA ALA A 191 16.00 15.07 -5.61
C ALA A 191 17.46 14.63 -5.87
N GLU A 192 18.37 15.60 -5.92
CA GLU A 192 19.78 15.38 -6.29
C GLU A 192 20.72 15.36 -5.10
N THR A 193 20.33 15.95 -3.98
CA THR A 193 21.13 15.99 -2.75
C THR A 193 20.60 15.01 -1.70
N ILE A 194 21.44 14.65 -0.73
CA ILE A 194 21.06 13.79 0.39
C ILE A 194 19.83 14.35 1.12
N ALA A 195 19.81 15.65 1.39
CA ALA A 195 18.72 16.31 2.08
C ALA A 195 17.40 16.24 1.28
N THR A 196 17.45 16.47 -0.04
CA THR A 196 16.28 16.39 -0.92
C THR A 196 15.78 14.95 -1.10
N LEU A 197 16.66 13.95 -1.09
CA LEU A 197 16.30 12.54 -1.12
C LEU A 197 15.59 12.10 0.17
N VAL A 198 16.06 12.56 1.32
CA VAL A 198 15.41 12.33 2.62
C VAL A 198 14.02 12.99 2.64
N LEU A 199 13.95 14.27 2.26
CA LEU A 199 12.68 14.99 2.18
C LEU A 199 11.69 14.32 1.23
N TYR A 200 12.15 13.92 0.05
CA TYR A 200 11.37 13.18 -0.93
C TYR A 200 10.82 11.88 -0.31
N SER A 201 11.66 11.11 0.39
CA SER A 201 11.27 9.84 1.02
C SER A 201 10.20 10.04 2.09
N VAL A 202 10.27 11.14 2.86
CA VAL A 202 9.26 11.49 3.87
C VAL A 202 7.93 11.85 3.20
N VAL A 203 7.95 12.78 2.24
CA VAL A 203 6.74 13.27 1.56
C VAL A 203 6.07 12.16 0.75
N PHE A 204 6.87 11.39 0.00
CA PHE A 204 6.38 10.25 -0.76
C PHE A 204 5.82 9.16 0.17
N GLY A 205 6.55 8.80 1.23
CA GLY A 205 6.12 7.78 2.20
C GLY A 205 4.77 8.11 2.82
N PHE A 206 4.57 9.37 3.23
CA PHE A 206 3.29 9.84 3.76
C PHE A 206 2.15 9.66 2.74
N SER A 207 2.33 10.10 1.50
CA SER A 207 1.32 10.00 0.44
C SER A 207 1.06 8.54 0.03
N TRP A 208 2.11 7.71 -0.08
CA TRP A 208 2.01 6.29 -0.36
C TRP A 208 1.22 5.53 0.73
N GLY A 209 1.51 5.83 2.01
CA GLY A 209 0.76 5.29 3.13
C GLY A 209 -0.74 5.61 3.03
N THR A 210 -1.07 6.81 2.58
CA THR A 210 -2.47 7.23 2.37
C THR A 210 -3.17 6.41 1.28
N ILE A 211 -2.51 6.11 0.16
CA ILE A 211 -3.11 5.27 -0.89
C ILE A 211 -3.37 3.87 -0.35
N VAL A 212 -2.40 3.26 0.35
CA VAL A 212 -2.52 1.88 0.86
C VAL A 212 -3.69 1.74 1.85
N SER A 213 -3.82 2.66 2.81
CA SER A 213 -4.94 2.61 3.77
C SER A 213 -6.25 3.09 3.15
N GLY A 214 -6.19 4.11 2.30
CA GLY A 214 -7.34 4.72 1.63
C GLY A 214 -8.02 3.77 0.64
N SER A 215 -7.26 2.99 -0.13
CA SER A 215 -7.82 1.98 -1.04
C SER A 215 -8.64 0.92 -0.29
N SER A 216 -8.10 0.42 0.82
CA SER A 216 -8.81 -0.53 1.68
C SER A 216 -10.08 0.06 2.27
N ALA A 217 -10.01 1.31 2.75
CA ALA A 217 -11.18 2.01 3.30
C ALA A 217 -12.23 2.31 2.23
N ALA A 218 -11.82 2.61 0.99
CA ALA A 218 -12.71 2.86 -0.13
C ALA A 218 -13.45 1.59 -0.58
N PHE A 219 -12.76 0.45 -0.71
CA PHE A 219 -13.43 -0.82 -1.01
C PHE A 219 -14.39 -1.27 0.09
N ALA A 220 -14.11 -0.92 1.35
CA ALA A 220 -14.98 -1.25 2.48
C ALA A 220 -16.32 -0.48 2.49
N VAL A 221 -16.48 0.52 1.63
CA VAL A 221 -17.74 1.29 1.49
C VAL A 221 -18.65 0.73 0.40
N CYS A 222 -18.09 0.00 -0.58
CA CYS A 222 -18.85 -0.48 -1.74
C CYS A 222 -19.99 -1.44 -1.38
N PRO A 223 -19.81 -2.44 -0.49
CA PRO A 223 -20.87 -3.40 -0.21
C PRO A 223 -21.99 -2.79 0.65
N LYS A 224 -23.22 -3.16 0.33
CA LYS A 224 -24.42 -2.80 1.12
C LYS A 224 -24.50 -3.59 2.43
N ASP A 225 -24.10 -4.87 2.41
CA ASP A 225 -24.06 -5.73 3.60
C ASP A 225 -22.65 -5.71 4.22
N PRO A 226 -22.48 -5.36 5.51
CA PRO A 226 -21.20 -5.43 6.21
C PRO A 226 -20.50 -6.79 6.17
N ARG A 227 -21.25 -7.87 5.95
CA ARG A 227 -20.70 -9.24 5.80
C ARG A 227 -19.89 -9.40 4.52
N ASP A 228 -20.15 -8.59 3.50
CA ASP A 228 -19.52 -8.65 2.18
C ASP A 228 -18.24 -7.83 2.08
N ILE A 229 -17.92 -7.01 3.10
CA ILE A 229 -16.78 -6.11 3.09
C ILE A 229 -15.47 -6.85 2.76
N GLY A 230 -15.22 -7.98 3.41
CA GLY A 230 -14.02 -8.78 3.16
C GLY A 230 -13.94 -9.29 1.71
N THR A 231 -15.06 -9.70 1.14
CA THR A 231 -15.12 -10.19 -0.25
C THR A 231 -14.89 -9.07 -1.25
N TYR A 232 -15.55 -7.91 -1.09
CA TYR A 232 -15.35 -6.75 -1.95
C TYR A 232 -13.90 -6.24 -1.89
N MET A 233 -13.34 -6.11 -0.68
CA MET A 233 -11.93 -5.74 -0.49
C MET A 233 -10.99 -6.75 -1.14
N GLY A 234 -11.21 -8.04 -0.91
CA GLY A 234 -10.40 -9.11 -1.48
C GLY A 234 -10.43 -9.12 -3.02
N MET A 235 -11.63 -9.08 -3.61
CA MET A 235 -11.79 -9.05 -5.07
C MET A 235 -11.20 -7.77 -5.68
N GLY A 236 -11.47 -6.60 -5.10
CA GLY A 236 -10.99 -5.32 -5.60
C GLY A 236 -9.47 -5.22 -5.56
N LEU A 237 -8.86 -5.55 -4.43
CA LEU A 237 -7.41 -5.52 -4.27
C LEU A 237 -6.70 -6.63 -5.07
N ALA A 238 -7.32 -7.81 -5.24
CA ALA A 238 -6.76 -8.87 -6.08
C ALA A 238 -6.61 -8.42 -7.54
N VAL A 239 -7.64 -7.79 -8.12
CA VAL A 239 -7.55 -7.27 -9.49
C VAL A 239 -6.56 -6.10 -9.55
N SER A 240 -6.60 -5.19 -8.59
CA SER A 240 -5.69 -4.03 -8.56
C SER A 240 -4.22 -4.44 -8.38
N SER A 241 -3.93 -5.59 -7.75
CA SER A 241 -2.57 -6.09 -7.52
C SER A 241 -1.82 -6.45 -8.83
N PHE A 242 -2.54 -6.70 -9.93
CA PHE A 242 -1.89 -6.85 -11.24
C PHE A 242 -1.15 -5.58 -11.66
N GLY A 243 -1.63 -4.38 -11.25
CA GLY A 243 -0.89 -3.13 -11.44
C GLY A 243 0.44 -3.13 -10.69
N ALA A 244 0.45 -3.60 -9.44
CA ALA A 244 1.66 -3.74 -8.64
C ALA A 244 2.64 -4.79 -9.20
N LEU A 245 2.12 -5.84 -9.85
CA LEU A 245 2.94 -6.87 -10.49
C LEU A 245 3.61 -6.36 -11.78
N ILE A 246 2.89 -5.58 -12.57
CA ILE A 246 3.34 -5.10 -13.89
C ILE A 246 4.24 -3.86 -13.75
N GLY A 247 3.95 -2.95 -12.80
CA GLY A 247 4.63 -1.67 -12.64
C GLY A 247 6.15 -1.76 -12.51
N PRO A 248 6.69 -2.45 -11.49
CA PRO A 248 8.14 -2.53 -11.29
C PRO A 248 8.92 -3.14 -12.46
N PRO A 249 8.49 -4.23 -13.13
CA PRO A 249 9.13 -4.73 -14.33
C PRO A 249 9.16 -3.73 -15.50
N VAL A 250 8.04 -3.03 -15.75
CA VAL A 250 7.98 -1.99 -16.80
C VAL A 250 8.96 -0.87 -16.49
N ASN A 251 8.99 -0.40 -15.24
CA ASN A 251 9.93 0.63 -14.82
C ASN A 251 11.39 0.15 -14.89
N GLY A 252 11.66 -1.11 -14.56
CA GLY A 252 12.98 -1.72 -14.74
C GLY A 252 13.44 -1.71 -16.20
N MET A 253 12.54 -2.05 -17.13
CA MET A 253 12.83 -1.96 -18.58
C MET A 253 13.08 -0.52 -19.03
N LEU A 254 12.30 0.46 -18.55
CA LEU A 254 12.51 1.87 -18.87
C LEU A 254 13.87 2.36 -18.36
N VAL A 255 14.21 2.08 -17.11
CA VAL A 255 15.52 2.45 -16.53
C VAL A 255 16.67 1.84 -17.32
N ASN A 256 16.57 0.57 -17.72
CA ASN A 256 17.62 -0.10 -18.48
C ASN A 256 17.73 0.43 -19.92
N ARG A 257 16.60 0.72 -20.57
CA ARG A 257 16.57 1.19 -21.97
C ARG A 257 17.10 2.62 -22.12
N TYR A 258 16.74 3.50 -21.19
CA TYR A 258 17.08 4.93 -21.28
C TYR A 258 18.29 5.31 -20.42
N GLY A 259 18.83 4.38 -19.62
CA GLY A 259 20.01 4.60 -18.77
C GLY A 259 19.77 5.57 -17.61
N GLY A 260 18.49 5.91 -17.32
CA GLY A 260 18.12 6.87 -16.28
C GLY A 260 16.77 6.58 -15.65
N PHE A 261 16.40 7.37 -14.63
CA PHE A 261 15.16 7.19 -13.88
C PHE A 261 14.04 8.17 -14.32
N PHE A 262 14.35 9.07 -15.27
CA PHE A 262 13.41 10.12 -15.67
C PHE A 262 12.14 9.53 -16.28
N GLU A 263 12.28 8.69 -17.30
CA GLU A 263 11.16 8.07 -18.01
C GLU A 263 10.32 7.17 -17.10
N ALA A 264 11.00 6.42 -16.23
CA ALA A 264 10.33 5.57 -15.25
C ALA A 264 9.52 6.39 -14.23
N SER A 265 10.06 7.52 -13.76
CA SER A 265 9.34 8.39 -12.83
C SER A 265 8.16 9.12 -13.49
N ILE A 266 8.32 9.58 -14.73
CA ILE A 266 7.22 10.21 -15.48
C ILE A 266 6.10 9.20 -15.77
N PHE A 267 6.45 8.01 -16.27
CA PHE A 267 5.47 6.94 -16.49
C PHE A 267 4.68 6.63 -15.20
N SER A 268 5.38 6.38 -14.12
CA SER A 268 4.77 6.02 -12.82
C SER A 268 3.94 7.15 -12.23
N GLY A 269 4.43 8.39 -12.35
CA GLY A 269 3.70 9.57 -11.90
C GLY A 269 2.40 9.77 -12.69
N ILE A 270 2.44 9.64 -14.01
CA ILE A 270 1.25 9.72 -14.87
C ILE A 270 0.25 8.62 -14.51
N MET A 271 0.70 7.37 -14.29
CA MET A 271 -0.19 6.29 -13.88
C MET A 271 -0.90 6.59 -12.56
N CYS A 272 -0.17 7.10 -11.56
CA CYS A 272 -0.79 7.52 -10.29
C CYS A 272 -1.78 8.68 -10.48
N LEU A 273 -1.47 9.67 -11.32
CA LEU A 273 -2.38 10.77 -11.65
C LEU A 273 -3.68 10.26 -12.31
N VAL A 274 -3.56 9.37 -13.29
CA VAL A 274 -4.72 8.72 -13.92
C VAL A 274 -5.56 7.99 -12.88
N GLY A 275 -4.91 7.24 -11.98
CA GLY A 275 -5.60 6.58 -10.88
C GLY A 275 -6.34 7.55 -9.96
N GLY A 276 -5.71 8.68 -9.59
CA GLY A 276 -6.32 9.73 -8.78
C GLY A 276 -7.53 10.37 -9.47
N CYS A 277 -7.41 10.70 -10.75
CA CYS A 277 -8.50 11.24 -11.56
C CYS A 277 -9.65 10.24 -11.71
N THR A 278 -9.34 8.95 -11.91
CA THR A 278 -10.37 7.90 -12.00
C THR A 278 -11.12 7.74 -10.67
N ALA A 279 -10.45 7.92 -9.52
CA ALA A 279 -11.12 7.94 -8.22
C ALA A 279 -12.11 9.10 -8.09
N LEU A 280 -11.79 10.27 -8.64
CA LEU A 280 -12.75 11.40 -8.70
C LEU A 280 -13.96 11.08 -9.57
N VAL A 281 -13.74 10.43 -10.72
CA VAL A 281 -14.83 9.97 -11.60
C VAL A 281 -15.69 8.92 -10.90
N SER A 282 -15.08 7.96 -10.22
CA SER A 282 -15.80 6.97 -9.39
C SER A 282 -16.71 7.66 -8.37
N LYS A 283 -16.21 8.72 -7.72
CA LYS A 283 -17.00 9.49 -6.78
C LYS A 283 -18.15 10.24 -7.44
N ALA A 284 -17.93 10.85 -8.61
CA ALA A 284 -18.97 11.54 -9.36
C ALA A 284 -20.10 10.60 -9.79
N ALA A 285 -19.80 9.32 -10.02
CA ALA A 285 -20.78 8.27 -10.34
C ALA A 285 -21.58 7.77 -9.12
N THR A 286 -21.24 8.20 -7.90
CA THR A 286 -22.03 7.84 -6.71
C THR A 286 -23.29 8.72 -6.58
N PRO A 287 -24.38 8.23 -5.97
CA PRO A 287 -25.62 9.00 -5.80
C PRO A 287 -25.44 10.31 -5.03
N GLN A 288 -24.35 10.44 -4.25
CA GLN A 288 -24.05 11.62 -3.42
C GLN A 288 -23.23 12.69 -4.16
N GLY A 289 -22.75 12.37 -5.36
CA GLY A 289 -21.98 13.29 -6.20
C GLY A 289 -20.63 13.71 -5.61
N ILE A 290 -19.97 14.68 -6.27
CA ILE A 290 -18.61 15.10 -5.93
C ILE A 290 -18.51 15.74 -4.54
N LEU A 291 -19.54 16.41 -4.05
CA LEU A 291 -19.54 17.13 -2.76
C LEU A 291 -20.03 16.29 -1.57
N GLY A 292 -20.63 15.13 -1.82
CA GLY A 292 -21.15 14.26 -0.76
C GLY A 292 -20.04 13.58 0.05
N LYS A 293 -20.33 13.25 1.31
CA LYS A 293 -19.47 12.43 2.16
C LYS A 293 -19.79 10.95 1.91
N ILE A 294 -18.82 10.18 1.47
CA ILE A 294 -18.88 8.71 1.40
C ILE A 294 -17.72 8.15 2.17
#